data_03927a8aabb4904eb8d3ccaa0a137436
#
_entry.id   03927a8aabb4904eb8d3ccaa0a137436
#
_cell.length_a   1.000
_cell.length_b   1.000
_cell.length_c   1.000
_cell.angle_alpha   90.00
_cell.angle_beta   90.00
_cell.angle_gamma   90.00
#
_symmetry.space_group_name_H-M   'P 1'
#
loop_
_entity.id
_entity.type
_entity.pdbx_description
1 polymer ?
#
loop_
_entity_poly.entity_id
_entity_poly.type
_entity_poly.pdbx_seq_one_letter_code
_entity_poly.pdbx_strand_id
1 'polypeptide(L)'
;MGIYLSTPKTDKFSENGENDKLRFGLSSMQGWRASMEDAHAALPDLDECTSFFGVYDGHGGKVVAKFCAKFLHTQVLKNGAYSNGDLGTSIRKSFMRMDEMMQGQRGWRELSVLGDKINKFTGMIEGLIWSPRGSESNNHEDDWAFEEGPHSDFSGPTSGCTACVAVIRGNKIIVGNAGDSRCVISRKGQAYNLSRDHKPELEAERERILKAGGFIHGGRVNGSLNLARAIGDMEFKQNKFLPPEKQIVTANPDINIVELCDEDEFIVLACDGIWDCMSSQQLVDFIHEHINNETSLSAVCEKVLDKCLAPSTLGGEGCDNMTMILVQFKKPIPSSDAVTEQSSQSTPESESQSAD
;
A
#
# COMPACT_ATOMS: atom_id res chain seq x y z
N MET A 1 22.05 -0.31 7.84
CA MET A 1 21.86 0.91 8.68
C MET A 1 21.75 2.10 7.75
N GLY A 2 20.62 2.82 7.80
CA GLY A 2 20.45 4.06 7.05
C GLY A 2 21.35 5.16 7.62
N ILE A 3 21.61 6.19 6.80
CA ILE A 3 22.32 7.40 7.24
C ILE A 3 21.31 8.23 8.03
N TYR A 4 21.66 8.60 9.27
CA TYR A 4 20.84 9.49 10.09
C TYR A 4 21.30 10.95 9.95
N LEU A 5 20.34 11.86 10.08
CA LEU A 5 20.58 13.28 10.17
C LEU A 5 21.12 13.63 11.56
N SER A 6 21.79 14.78 11.69
CA SER A 6 22.23 15.33 12.97
C SER A 6 21.06 15.86 13.81
N THR A 7 19.94 16.19 13.16
CA THR A 7 18.70 16.68 13.77
C THR A 7 17.52 16.09 12.99
N PRO A 8 16.47 15.59 13.65
CA PRO A 8 15.35 15.00 12.94
C PRO A 8 14.55 16.07 12.21
N LYS A 9 13.99 15.71 11.06
CA LYS A 9 12.99 16.52 10.36
C LYS A 9 11.61 16.17 10.91
N THR A 10 11.02 17.09 11.63
CA THR A 10 9.74 16.91 12.33
C THR A 10 8.55 17.55 11.62
N ASP A 11 8.80 18.21 10.48
CA ASP A 11 7.71 18.68 9.62
C ASP A 11 6.86 17.50 9.17
N LYS A 12 5.55 17.65 9.30
CA LYS A 12 4.57 16.60 9.00
C LYS A 12 3.78 16.97 7.76
N PHE A 13 3.54 15.99 6.91
CA PHE A 13 2.51 16.07 5.89
C PHE A 13 1.25 15.40 6.45
N SER A 14 0.15 16.16 6.51
CA SER A 14 -1.09 15.69 7.11
C SER A 14 -2.28 15.99 6.21
N GLU A 15 -3.22 15.04 6.15
CA GLU A 15 -4.43 15.12 5.35
C GLU A 15 -5.62 14.56 6.14
N ASN A 16 -6.82 15.08 5.87
CA ASN A 16 -8.09 14.57 6.38
C ASN A 16 -9.10 14.49 5.24
N GLY A 17 -10.01 13.56 5.34
CA GLY A 17 -11.13 13.46 4.44
C GLY A 17 -12.23 12.61 5.04
N GLU A 18 -13.39 12.63 4.42
CA GLU A 18 -14.55 11.85 4.84
C GLU A 18 -15.51 11.61 3.68
N ASN A 19 -16.33 10.59 3.85
CA ASN A 19 -17.53 10.35 3.04
C ASN A 19 -18.69 9.96 3.98
N ASP A 20 -19.79 9.48 3.44
CA ASP A 20 -20.97 9.12 4.24
C ASP A 20 -20.72 7.99 5.24
N LYS A 21 -19.72 7.11 4.99
CA LYS A 21 -19.47 5.88 5.75
C LYS A 21 -18.33 5.99 6.75
N LEU A 22 -17.33 6.82 6.45
CA LEU A 22 -16.10 6.91 7.23
C LEU A 22 -15.49 8.32 7.17
N ARG A 23 -14.57 8.57 8.08
CA ARG A 23 -13.63 9.69 8.02
C ARG A 23 -12.22 9.18 8.23
N PHE A 24 -11.24 9.85 7.64
CA PHE A 24 -9.84 9.49 7.84
C PHE A 24 -8.98 10.70 8.19
N GLY A 25 -7.87 10.41 8.84
CA GLY A 25 -6.74 11.29 8.99
C GLY A 25 -5.47 10.53 8.69
N LEU A 26 -4.54 11.20 8.09
CA LEU A 26 -3.24 10.65 7.80
C LEU A 26 -2.16 11.64 8.21
N SER A 27 -0.99 11.13 8.64
CA SER A 27 0.20 11.95 8.82
C SER A 27 1.45 11.15 8.49
N SER A 28 2.45 11.85 7.93
CA SER A 28 3.77 11.27 7.65
C SER A 28 4.88 12.25 8.03
N MET A 29 6.04 11.71 8.48
CA MET A 29 7.18 12.46 8.96
C MET A 29 8.49 11.75 8.57
N GLN A 30 9.48 12.51 8.12
CA GLN A 30 10.79 11.97 7.75
C GLN A 30 11.59 11.46 8.94
N GLY A 31 11.49 12.12 10.10
CA GLY A 31 12.24 11.76 11.29
C GLY A 31 13.75 11.94 11.13
N TRP A 32 14.50 10.94 11.62
CA TRP A 32 15.97 10.97 11.61
C TRP A 32 16.62 10.50 10.30
N ARG A 33 15.85 9.87 9.39
CA ARG A 33 16.38 9.37 8.12
C ARG A 33 16.83 10.48 7.18
N ALA A 34 17.84 10.21 6.35
CA ALA A 34 18.36 11.17 5.37
C ALA A 34 17.33 11.51 4.27
N SER A 35 16.42 10.59 3.97
CA SER A 35 15.35 10.72 2.98
C SER A 35 14.01 10.28 3.54
N MET A 36 12.92 10.78 2.95
CA MET A 36 11.57 10.25 3.14
C MET A 36 11.31 9.26 2.00
N GLU A 37 11.19 7.98 2.34
CA GLU A 37 11.01 6.90 1.37
C GLU A 37 9.61 6.29 1.44
N ASP A 38 8.83 6.58 2.49
CA ASP A 38 7.42 6.21 2.58
C ASP A 38 6.55 6.97 1.58
N ALA A 39 5.48 6.31 1.18
CA ALA A 39 4.37 6.89 0.44
C ALA A 39 3.03 6.32 0.91
N HIS A 40 1.94 6.97 0.54
CA HIS A 40 0.61 6.58 0.94
C HIS A 40 -0.43 6.87 -0.16
N ALA A 41 -1.60 6.26 -0.03
CA ALA A 41 -2.78 6.58 -0.81
C ALA A 41 -4.00 6.54 0.13
N ALA A 42 -4.83 7.59 0.09
CA ALA A 42 -6.06 7.69 0.87
C ALA A 42 -7.18 8.17 -0.05
N LEU A 43 -8.04 7.26 -0.46
CA LEU A 43 -9.12 7.49 -1.41
C LEU A 43 -10.42 7.03 -0.76
N PRO A 44 -11.11 7.93 -0.01
CA PRO A 44 -12.38 7.58 0.62
C PRO A 44 -13.44 7.18 -0.41
N ASP A 45 -13.36 7.74 -1.61
CA ASP A 45 -14.21 7.44 -2.74
C ASP A 45 -13.35 6.96 -3.93
N LEU A 46 -12.92 5.68 -3.88
CA LEU A 46 -12.23 5.04 -4.99
C LEU A 46 -13.19 4.84 -6.17
N ASP A 47 -14.43 4.47 -5.85
CA ASP A 47 -15.62 4.50 -6.68
C ASP A 47 -16.85 4.82 -5.79
N GLU A 48 -18.08 4.74 -6.34
CA GLU A 48 -19.35 5.09 -5.65
C GLU A 48 -19.57 4.29 -4.34
N CYS A 49 -18.95 3.11 -4.18
CA CYS A 49 -19.21 2.22 -3.05
C CYS A 49 -17.95 1.73 -2.33
N THR A 50 -16.77 2.08 -2.81
CA THR A 50 -15.49 1.52 -2.34
C THR A 50 -14.54 2.61 -1.88
N SER A 51 -13.91 2.40 -0.73
CA SER A 51 -12.79 3.21 -0.24
C SER A 51 -11.50 2.42 -0.30
N PHE A 52 -10.37 3.10 -0.52
CA PHE A 52 -9.04 2.50 -0.60
C PHE A 52 -8.04 3.30 0.25
N PHE A 53 -7.31 2.62 1.10
CA PHE A 53 -6.23 3.18 1.91
C PHE A 53 -4.98 2.31 1.79
N GLY A 54 -3.81 2.91 1.66
CA GLY A 54 -2.56 2.18 1.52
C GLY A 54 -1.36 2.92 2.07
N VAL A 55 -0.47 2.18 2.73
CA VAL A 55 0.83 2.64 3.19
C VAL A 55 1.90 1.80 2.50
N TYR A 56 2.95 2.46 2.03
CA TYR A 56 4.06 1.91 1.26
C TYR A 56 5.37 2.39 1.86
N ASP A 57 6.07 1.51 2.55
CA ASP A 57 7.36 1.80 3.18
C ASP A 57 8.47 1.46 2.19
N GLY A 58 9.16 2.48 1.71
CA GLY A 58 10.19 2.37 0.68
C GLY A 58 11.57 2.07 1.26
N HIS A 59 12.34 1.23 0.55
CA HIS A 59 13.73 0.96 0.89
C HIS A 59 14.63 0.96 -0.34
N GLY A 60 15.88 1.41 -0.14
CA GLY A 60 16.81 1.60 -1.25
C GLY A 60 16.43 2.74 -2.20
N GLY A 61 15.48 3.58 -1.78
CA GLY A 61 14.97 4.73 -2.50
C GLY A 61 13.44 4.81 -2.51
N LYS A 62 12.91 6.02 -2.67
CA LYS A 62 11.48 6.34 -2.57
C LYS A 62 10.63 5.99 -3.80
N VAL A 63 11.26 5.59 -4.91
CA VAL A 63 10.58 5.54 -6.22
C VAL A 63 9.53 4.46 -6.31
N VAL A 64 9.79 3.28 -5.75
CA VAL A 64 8.85 2.14 -5.78
C VAL A 64 7.63 2.42 -4.90
N ALA A 65 7.82 2.97 -3.70
CA ALA A 65 6.73 3.38 -2.82
C ALA A 65 5.82 4.42 -3.51
N LYS A 66 6.40 5.44 -4.13
CA LYS A 66 5.66 6.45 -4.91
C LYS A 66 4.95 5.86 -6.12
N PHE A 67 5.57 4.90 -6.80
CA PHE A 67 4.95 4.18 -7.92
C PHE A 67 3.71 3.40 -7.46
N CYS A 68 3.82 2.68 -6.35
CA CYS A 68 2.68 1.96 -5.76
C CYS A 68 1.57 2.91 -5.34
N ALA A 69 1.87 4.01 -4.66
CA ALA A 69 0.89 5.02 -4.26
C ALA A 69 0.13 5.59 -5.47
N LYS A 70 0.84 5.80 -6.59
CA LYS A 70 0.26 6.35 -7.83
C LYS A 70 -0.60 5.34 -8.60
N PHE A 71 -0.24 4.06 -8.62
CA PHE A 71 -0.81 3.13 -9.60
C PHE A 71 -1.58 1.95 -9.00
N LEU A 72 -1.27 1.49 -7.76
CA LEU A 72 -1.84 0.25 -7.23
C LEU A 72 -3.37 0.28 -7.17
N HIS A 73 -3.96 1.36 -6.65
CA HIS A 73 -5.41 1.54 -6.57
C HIS A 73 -6.08 1.49 -7.94
N THR A 74 -5.42 2.06 -8.97
CA THR A 74 -5.92 2.03 -10.36
C THR A 74 -5.91 0.61 -10.92
N GLN A 75 -4.87 -0.17 -10.61
CA GLN A 75 -4.79 -1.57 -11.04
C GLN A 75 -5.84 -2.43 -10.33
N VAL A 76 -6.15 -2.15 -9.06
CA VAL A 76 -7.25 -2.81 -8.34
C VAL A 76 -8.57 -2.57 -9.06
N LEU A 77 -8.89 -1.32 -9.43
CA LEU A 77 -10.10 -0.97 -10.17
C LEU A 77 -10.19 -1.65 -11.55
N LYS A 78 -9.08 -1.65 -12.30
CA LYS A 78 -9.05 -2.17 -13.68
C LYS A 78 -9.11 -3.70 -13.77
N ASN A 79 -8.87 -4.40 -12.67
CA ASN A 79 -8.84 -5.87 -12.70
C ASN A 79 -10.26 -6.44 -12.88
N GLY A 80 -10.46 -7.37 -13.79
CA GLY A 80 -11.76 -8.01 -14.03
C GLY A 80 -12.36 -8.70 -12.79
N ALA A 81 -11.53 -9.14 -11.84
CA ALA A 81 -12.02 -9.68 -10.57
C ALA A 81 -12.73 -8.62 -9.72
N TYR A 82 -12.31 -7.35 -9.82
CA TYR A 82 -12.97 -6.23 -9.13
C TYR A 82 -14.43 -6.06 -9.57
N SER A 83 -14.67 -6.06 -10.88
CA SER A 83 -16.03 -5.95 -11.47
C SER A 83 -16.91 -7.14 -11.10
N ASN A 84 -16.31 -8.31 -10.86
CA ASN A 84 -17.01 -9.52 -10.41
C ASN A 84 -17.21 -9.57 -8.88
N GLY A 85 -16.79 -8.54 -8.15
CA GLY A 85 -16.91 -8.47 -6.68
C GLY A 85 -15.82 -9.24 -5.91
N ASP A 86 -14.88 -9.90 -6.59
CA ASP A 86 -13.75 -10.60 -5.97
C ASP A 86 -12.58 -9.63 -5.74
N LEU A 87 -12.71 -8.81 -4.69
CA LEU A 87 -11.71 -7.82 -4.33
C LEU A 87 -10.40 -8.44 -3.86
N GLY A 88 -10.45 -9.60 -3.22
CA GLY A 88 -9.26 -10.30 -2.74
C GLY A 88 -8.35 -10.72 -3.91
N THR A 89 -8.93 -11.32 -4.95
CA THR A 89 -8.20 -11.68 -6.17
C THR A 89 -7.74 -10.42 -6.91
N SER A 90 -8.56 -9.36 -6.95
CA SER A 90 -8.17 -8.10 -7.58
C SER A 90 -6.92 -7.50 -6.91
N ILE A 91 -6.90 -7.39 -5.58
CA ILE A 91 -5.74 -6.87 -4.83
C ILE A 91 -4.51 -7.74 -5.10
N ARG A 92 -4.63 -9.08 -4.98
CA ARG A 92 -3.50 -9.99 -5.22
C ARG A 92 -2.89 -9.82 -6.60
N LYS A 93 -3.72 -9.81 -7.64
CA LYS A 93 -3.25 -9.61 -9.02
C LYS A 93 -2.60 -8.24 -9.21
N SER A 94 -3.15 -7.20 -8.56
CA SER A 94 -2.63 -5.85 -8.67
C SER A 94 -1.26 -5.69 -8.02
N PHE A 95 -1.00 -6.34 -6.90
CA PHE A 95 0.33 -6.38 -6.29
C PHE A 95 1.36 -7.02 -7.22
N MET A 96 1.03 -8.17 -7.81
CA MET A 96 1.90 -8.84 -8.77
C MET A 96 2.12 -7.98 -10.02
N ARG A 97 1.04 -7.29 -10.47
CA ARG A 97 1.10 -6.40 -11.63
C ARG A 97 2.03 -5.20 -11.42
N MET A 98 2.23 -4.72 -10.19
CA MET A 98 3.19 -3.65 -9.91
C MET A 98 4.60 -4.03 -10.35
N ASP A 99 5.05 -5.25 -10.02
CA ASP A 99 6.37 -5.74 -10.44
C ASP A 99 6.49 -5.80 -11.97
N GLU A 100 5.47 -6.33 -12.65
CA GLU A 100 5.45 -6.40 -14.11
C GLU A 100 5.52 -5.00 -14.75
N MET A 101 4.75 -4.04 -14.22
CA MET A 101 4.70 -2.68 -14.74
C MET A 101 6.03 -1.92 -14.57
N MET A 102 6.83 -2.24 -13.58
CA MET A 102 8.13 -1.60 -13.35
C MET A 102 9.25 -2.15 -14.23
N GLN A 103 9.04 -3.27 -14.89
CA GLN A 103 9.99 -3.82 -15.85
C GLN A 103 9.84 -3.12 -17.20
N GLY A 104 10.92 -3.10 -17.97
CA GLY A 104 10.88 -2.53 -19.31
C GLY A 104 11.01 -0.99 -19.33
N GLN A 105 10.95 -0.45 -20.54
CA GLN A 105 11.27 0.97 -20.81
C GLN A 105 10.28 1.93 -20.19
N ARG A 106 8.99 1.60 -20.19
CA ARG A 106 7.95 2.46 -19.59
C ARG A 106 8.09 2.52 -18.08
N GLY A 107 8.28 1.36 -17.43
CA GLY A 107 8.54 1.29 -15.99
C GLY A 107 9.75 2.13 -15.60
N TRP A 108 10.86 2.02 -16.34
CA TRP A 108 12.04 2.84 -16.13
C TRP A 108 11.75 4.35 -16.24
N ARG A 109 10.97 4.79 -17.24
CA ARG A 109 10.59 6.21 -17.40
C ARG A 109 9.77 6.70 -16.23
N GLU A 110 8.74 5.96 -15.82
CA GLU A 110 7.89 6.34 -14.68
C GLU A 110 8.69 6.42 -13.39
N LEU A 111 9.55 5.43 -13.11
CA LEU A 111 10.43 5.44 -11.95
C LEU A 111 11.42 6.60 -11.99
N SER A 112 11.96 6.95 -13.17
CA SER A 112 12.87 8.10 -13.36
C SER A 112 12.17 9.43 -13.07
N VAL A 113 10.91 9.59 -13.47
CA VAL A 113 10.10 10.77 -13.18
C VAL A 113 9.79 10.89 -11.68
N LEU A 114 9.50 9.78 -11.01
CA LEU A 114 9.18 9.73 -9.57
C LEU A 114 10.42 9.90 -8.69
N GLY A 115 11.60 9.55 -9.20
CA GLY A 115 12.87 9.78 -8.53
C GLY A 115 13.43 11.15 -8.88
N ASP A 116 13.60 12.07 -7.95
CA ASP A 116 14.12 13.44 -8.17
C ASP A 116 15.51 13.52 -8.85
N LYS A 117 16.05 12.41 -9.31
CA LYS A 117 17.31 12.28 -10.01
C LYS A 117 17.07 11.81 -11.45
N ILE A 118 16.54 12.68 -12.29
CA ILE A 118 16.95 12.63 -13.68
C ILE A 118 18.42 13.08 -13.65
N ASN A 119 19.35 12.14 -13.78
CA ASN A 119 20.71 12.50 -14.12
C ASN A 119 20.59 13.36 -15.38
N LYS A 120 20.90 14.65 -15.27
CA LYS A 120 20.86 15.59 -16.40
C LYS A 120 21.66 15.08 -17.63
N PHE A 121 22.57 14.14 -17.40
CA PHE A 121 23.37 13.47 -18.42
C PHE A 121 22.59 12.40 -19.20
N THR A 122 21.80 11.55 -18.53
CA THR A 122 21.02 10.49 -19.22
C THR A 122 19.83 11.09 -19.96
N GLY A 123 19.17 12.10 -19.38
CA GLY A 123 18.10 12.83 -20.06
C GLY A 123 18.54 13.63 -21.28
N MET A 124 19.83 14.10 -21.32
CA MET A 124 20.38 14.76 -22.51
C MET A 124 20.66 13.79 -23.67
N ILE A 125 21.09 12.58 -23.41
CA ILE A 125 21.38 11.57 -24.45
C ILE A 125 20.07 11.02 -25.03
N GLU A 126 19.04 10.79 -24.23
CA GLU A 126 17.74 10.29 -24.71
C GLU A 126 16.90 11.39 -25.41
N GLY A 127 16.99 12.64 -24.97
CA GLY A 127 16.35 13.77 -25.66
C GLY A 127 16.87 14.04 -27.07
N LEU A 128 18.09 13.57 -27.40
CA LEU A 128 18.67 13.66 -28.74
C LEU A 128 18.27 12.51 -29.68
N ILE A 129 17.77 11.40 -29.14
CA ILE A 129 17.40 10.21 -29.93
C ILE A 129 15.87 10.14 -30.17
N TRP A 130 15.06 10.92 -29.47
CA TRP A 130 13.61 10.83 -29.55
C TRP A 130 12.95 12.17 -29.94
N SER A 131 12.58 12.28 -31.21
CA SER A 131 11.58 13.26 -31.68
C SER A 131 10.20 12.69 -31.44
N PRO A 132 9.30 13.40 -30.76
CA PRO A 132 7.92 12.96 -30.65
C PRO A 132 7.21 13.16 -31.99
N ARG A 133 7.08 12.11 -32.79
CA ARG A 133 6.11 12.08 -33.89
C ARG A 133 4.79 11.54 -33.38
N GLY A 134 3.90 12.48 -33.23
CA GLY A 134 2.47 12.52 -33.16
C GLY A 134 1.68 11.21 -33.16
N SER A 135 0.80 11.08 -32.19
CA SER A 135 -0.64 11.20 -32.38
C SER A 135 -1.31 11.11 -31.02
N GLU A 136 -2.03 12.13 -30.66
CA GLU A 136 -3.08 12.06 -29.66
C GLU A 136 -4.15 11.10 -30.18
N SER A 137 -4.22 9.89 -29.64
CA SER A 137 -5.41 9.06 -29.74
C SER A 137 -5.88 8.80 -28.32
N ASN A 138 -7.00 9.42 -27.99
CA ASN A 138 -7.80 9.16 -26.81
C ASN A 138 -8.43 7.76 -26.92
N ASN A 139 -7.70 6.72 -26.54
CA ASN A 139 -8.27 5.43 -26.20
C ASN A 139 -7.54 4.90 -24.96
N HIS A 140 -8.27 4.89 -23.85
CA HIS A 140 -7.85 4.34 -22.55
C HIS A 140 -7.89 2.79 -22.57
N GLU A 141 -7.16 2.16 -23.45
CA GLU A 141 -6.77 0.77 -23.27
C GLU A 141 -5.47 0.72 -22.48
N ASP A 142 -5.28 -0.36 -21.71
CA ASP A 142 -4.18 -0.53 -20.78
C ASP A 142 -2.83 -0.50 -21.53
N ASP A 143 -2.32 0.69 -21.72
CA ASP A 143 -1.10 1.03 -22.48
C ASP A 143 0.15 0.24 -22.01
N TRP A 144 0.07 -0.39 -20.81
CA TRP A 144 1.10 -1.27 -20.27
C TRP A 144 1.07 -2.68 -20.90
N ALA A 145 -0.03 -3.07 -21.55
CA ALA A 145 -0.19 -4.39 -22.17
C ALA A 145 0.59 -4.53 -23.49
N PHE A 146 1.01 -3.42 -24.10
CA PHE A 146 1.68 -3.40 -25.41
C PHE A 146 3.20 -3.29 -25.33
N GLU A 147 3.80 -3.29 -24.14
CA GLU A 147 5.26 -3.34 -23.98
C GLU A 147 5.84 -4.78 -24.01
N GLU A 148 5.24 -5.67 -24.76
CA GLU A 148 5.88 -6.94 -25.14
C GLU A 148 6.89 -6.69 -26.25
N GLY A 149 8.15 -6.45 -25.87
CA GLY A 149 9.21 -6.35 -26.85
C GLY A 149 10.61 -6.38 -26.21
N PRO A 150 11.60 -6.90 -26.94
CA PRO A 150 12.96 -7.08 -26.43
C PRO A 150 13.76 -5.76 -26.32
N HIS A 151 13.12 -4.63 -26.07
CA HIS A 151 13.67 -3.31 -26.28
C HIS A 151 14.21 -2.59 -25.05
N SER A 152 14.22 -3.25 -23.87
CA SER A 152 14.85 -2.68 -22.68
C SER A 152 15.59 -3.77 -21.91
N ASP A 153 16.89 -3.57 -21.70
CA ASP A 153 17.70 -4.39 -20.77
C ASP A 153 17.37 -4.08 -19.31
N PHE A 154 16.41 -3.20 -19.05
CA PHE A 154 15.99 -2.84 -17.71
C PHE A 154 15.11 -3.92 -17.09
N SER A 155 15.69 -4.67 -16.15
CA SER A 155 15.03 -5.78 -15.46
C SER A 155 14.15 -5.33 -14.29
N GLY A 156 14.00 -4.03 -14.07
CA GLY A 156 13.27 -3.42 -12.96
C GLY A 156 14.18 -2.83 -11.87
N PRO A 157 13.59 -2.16 -10.86
CA PRO A 157 14.33 -1.48 -9.81
C PRO A 157 14.99 -2.45 -8.82
N THR A 158 16.15 -2.06 -8.30
CA THR A 158 16.79 -2.72 -7.13
C THR A 158 16.27 -2.21 -5.80
N SER A 159 15.59 -1.07 -5.79
CA SER A 159 14.80 -0.59 -4.65
C SER A 159 13.46 -1.32 -4.59
N GLY A 160 12.84 -1.32 -3.42
CA GLY A 160 11.53 -1.91 -3.20
C GLY A 160 10.68 -1.12 -2.22
N CYS A 161 9.49 -1.61 -1.94
CA CYS A 161 8.66 -1.14 -0.84
C CYS A 161 7.79 -2.25 -0.27
N THR A 162 7.43 -2.13 1.00
CA THR A 162 6.27 -2.84 1.54
C THR A 162 4.99 -2.31 0.90
N ALA A 163 3.90 -3.03 1.01
CA ALA A 163 2.58 -2.54 0.69
C ALA A 163 1.56 -3.14 1.65
N CYS A 164 0.89 -2.29 2.43
CA CYS A 164 -0.24 -2.66 3.26
C CYS A 164 -1.45 -1.82 2.83
N VAL A 165 -2.47 -2.46 2.28
CA VAL A 165 -3.67 -1.77 1.78
C VAL A 165 -4.93 -2.33 2.41
N ALA A 166 -5.92 -1.45 2.62
CA ALA A 166 -7.26 -1.80 3.04
C ALA A 166 -8.27 -1.27 2.02
N VAL A 167 -9.09 -2.16 1.48
CA VAL A 167 -10.21 -1.85 0.59
C VAL A 167 -11.50 -2.09 1.35
N ILE A 168 -12.34 -1.07 1.45
CA ILE A 168 -13.60 -1.12 2.21
C ILE A 168 -14.75 -1.00 1.23
N ARG A 169 -15.60 -2.03 1.18
CA ARG A 169 -16.81 -2.04 0.34
C ARG A 169 -17.98 -2.64 1.12
N GLY A 170 -19.06 -1.87 1.24
CA GLY A 170 -20.20 -2.26 2.07
C GLY A 170 -19.80 -2.44 3.52
N ASN A 171 -20.05 -3.62 4.06
CA ASN A 171 -19.65 -4.03 5.41
C ASN A 171 -18.37 -4.89 5.44
N LYS A 172 -17.57 -4.90 4.38
CA LYS A 172 -16.34 -5.72 4.33
C LYS A 172 -15.10 -4.87 4.22
N ILE A 173 -14.07 -5.29 4.94
CA ILE A 173 -12.70 -4.83 4.78
C ILE A 173 -11.89 -5.96 4.16
N ILE A 174 -11.18 -5.68 3.09
CA ILE A 174 -10.23 -6.59 2.46
C ILE A 174 -8.84 -5.97 2.63
N VAL A 175 -7.98 -6.65 3.39
CA VAL A 175 -6.61 -6.21 3.62
C VAL A 175 -5.67 -7.06 2.78
N GLY A 176 -4.81 -6.39 2.01
CA GLY A 176 -3.68 -7.00 1.30
C GLY A 176 -2.37 -6.51 1.89
N ASN A 177 -1.48 -7.43 2.27
CA ASN A 177 -0.18 -7.07 2.84
C ASN A 177 0.97 -7.86 2.22
N ALA A 178 2.03 -7.15 1.84
CA ALA A 178 3.34 -7.70 1.45
C ALA A 178 4.42 -6.84 2.12
N GLY A 179 5.08 -7.39 3.14
CA GLY A 179 6.08 -6.70 3.95
C GLY A 179 5.70 -6.65 5.43
N ASP A 180 6.26 -5.69 6.16
CA ASP A 180 6.14 -5.53 7.61
C ASP A 180 5.45 -4.24 8.05
N SER A 181 4.89 -3.48 7.11
CA SER A 181 3.80 -2.55 7.41
C SER A 181 2.59 -3.34 7.89
N ARG A 182 1.72 -2.73 8.68
CA ARG A 182 0.62 -3.48 9.33
C ARG A 182 -0.68 -2.71 9.32
N CYS A 183 -1.79 -3.46 9.24
CA CYS A 183 -3.17 -2.98 9.44
C CYS A 183 -3.76 -3.60 10.70
N VAL A 184 -4.36 -2.76 11.55
CA VAL A 184 -4.98 -3.13 12.82
C VAL A 184 -6.39 -2.55 12.88
N ILE A 185 -7.37 -3.31 13.40
CA ILE A 185 -8.72 -2.82 13.71
C ILE A 185 -8.90 -2.73 15.22
N SER A 186 -9.55 -1.65 15.67
CA SER A 186 -10.07 -1.52 17.04
C SER A 186 -11.50 -2.01 17.08
N ARG A 187 -11.78 -2.98 17.94
CA ARG A 187 -13.13 -3.50 18.26
C ARG A 187 -13.33 -3.44 19.76
N LYS A 188 -14.23 -2.58 20.24
CA LYS A 188 -14.45 -2.33 21.67
C LYS A 188 -13.16 -2.03 22.44
N GLY A 189 -12.28 -1.24 21.88
CA GLY A 189 -10.99 -0.89 22.48
C GLY A 189 -9.94 -1.99 22.41
N GLN A 190 -10.22 -3.15 21.82
CA GLN A 190 -9.24 -4.23 21.64
C GLN A 190 -8.63 -4.17 20.23
N ALA A 191 -7.32 -4.33 20.15
CA ALA A 191 -6.60 -4.37 18.90
C ALA A 191 -6.63 -5.77 18.27
N TYR A 192 -7.01 -5.86 17.00
CA TYR A 192 -6.92 -7.08 16.20
C TYR A 192 -6.11 -6.81 14.96
N ASN A 193 -5.04 -7.59 14.75
CA ASN A 193 -4.22 -7.47 13.56
C ASN A 193 -4.98 -8.01 12.34
N LEU A 194 -5.17 -7.18 11.33
CA LEU A 194 -5.77 -7.56 10.05
C LEU A 194 -4.73 -8.04 9.04
N SER A 195 -3.46 -7.81 9.30
CA SER A 195 -2.34 -8.31 8.52
C SER A 195 -1.29 -8.96 9.42
N ARG A 196 -0.38 -9.71 8.82
CA ARG A 196 0.79 -10.31 9.46
C ARG A 196 2.05 -9.79 8.79
N ASP A 197 3.02 -9.40 9.60
CA ASP A 197 4.32 -8.96 9.10
C ASP A 197 5.07 -10.12 8.44
N HIS A 198 5.72 -9.88 7.31
CA HIS A 198 6.48 -10.89 6.57
C HIS A 198 7.97 -10.76 6.86
N LYS A 199 8.40 -11.31 8.00
CA LYS A 199 9.83 -11.37 8.38
C LYS A 199 10.48 -12.65 7.85
N PRO A 200 11.77 -12.61 7.45
CA PRO A 200 12.47 -13.76 6.86
C PRO A 200 12.53 -15.01 7.73
N GLU A 201 12.47 -14.86 9.06
CA GLU A 201 12.53 -15.96 10.03
C GLU A 201 11.24 -16.76 10.14
N LEU A 202 10.11 -16.23 9.66
CA LEU A 202 8.84 -16.97 9.67
C LEU A 202 8.96 -18.22 8.81
N GLU A 203 8.52 -19.36 9.33
CA GLU A 203 8.75 -20.69 8.72
C GLU A 203 8.34 -20.74 7.24
N ALA A 204 7.13 -20.25 6.89
CA ALA A 204 6.65 -20.27 5.52
C ALA A 204 7.50 -19.39 4.59
N GLU A 205 7.95 -18.23 5.07
CA GLU A 205 8.80 -17.32 4.33
C GLU A 205 10.20 -17.91 4.15
N ARG A 206 10.77 -18.43 5.23
CA ARG A 206 12.08 -19.09 5.26
C ARG A 206 12.13 -20.27 4.28
N GLU A 207 11.12 -21.13 4.31
CA GLU A 207 11.03 -22.24 3.35
C GLU A 207 11.03 -21.77 1.90
N ARG A 208 10.24 -20.73 1.58
CA ARG A 208 10.22 -20.17 0.23
C ARG A 208 11.58 -19.64 -0.18
N ILE A 209 12.23 -18.84 0.67
CA ILE A 209 13.54 -18.22 0.41
C ILE A 209 14.57 -19.31 0.10
N LEU A 210 14.66 -20.33 0.94
CA LEU A 210 15.60 -21.44 0.76
C LEU A 210 15.30 -22.27 -0.50
N LYS A 211 14.03 -22.57 -0.77
CA LYS A 211 13.60 -23.31 -1.98
C LYS A 211 13.86 -22.51 -3.26
N ALA A 212 13.84 -21.20 -3.19
CA ALA A 212 14.16 -20.32 -4.31
C ALA A 212 15.67 -20.15 -4.56
N GLY A 213 16.52 -20.71 -3.69
CA GLY A 213 17.97 -20.63 -3.80
C GLY A 213 18.60 -19.48 -3.03
N GLY A 214 17.83 -18.76 -2.20
CA GLY A 214 18.31 -17.75 -1.28
C GLY A 214 18.81 -18.35 0.04
N PHE A 215 19.32 -17.48 0.92
CA PHE A 215 19.69 -17.83 2.28
C PHE A 215 19.29 -16.72 3.25
N ILE A 216 19.30 -17.03 4.55
CA ILE A 216 19.05 -16.06 5.61
C ILE A 216 20.27 -15.97 6.49
N HIS A 217 20.76 -14.75 6.69
CA HIS A 217 21.88 -14.46 7.58
C HIS A 217 21.59 -13.21 8.41
N GLY A 218 21.69 -13.30 9.74
CA GLY A 218 21.40 -12.20 10.65
C GLY A 218 19.99 -11.62 10.48
N GLY A 219 18.98 -12.47 10.25
CA GLY A 219 17.59 -12.04 10.03
C GLY A 219 17.32 -11.44 8.65
N ARG A 220 18.30 -11.49 7.73
CA ARG A 220 18.21 -10.85 6.42
C ARG A 220 18.30 -11.86 5.27
N VAL A 221 17.45 -11.68 4.29
CA VAL A 221 17.50 -12.40 3.00
C VAL A 221 18.79 -12.04 2.29
N ASN A 222 19.57 -13.06 1.91
CA ASN A 222 20.90 -12.94 1.29
C ASN A 222 21.85 -11.98 2.06
N GLY A 223 21.61 -11.81 3.38
CA GLY A 223 22.40 -10.94 4.25
C GLY A 223 22.14 -9.43 4.09
N SER A 224 21.19 -9.01 3.24
CA SER A 224 20.92 -7.60 2.94
C SER A 224 19.51 -7.13 3.33
N LEU A 225 18.44 -7.78 2.89
CA LEU A 225 17.06 -7.33 3.04
C LEU A 225 16.39 -7.96 4.28
N ASN A 226 15.84 -7.14 5.18
CA ASN A 226 15.12 -7.59 6.39
C ASN A 226 13.65 -7.97 6.13
N LEU A 227 13.22 -7.98 4.87
CA LEU A 227 11.87 -8.31 4.42
C LEU A 227 11.84 -9.62 3.64
N ALA A 228 10.77 -10.40 3.82
CA ALA A 228 10.53 -11.60 3.03
C ALA A 228 9.62 -11.35 1.82
N ARG A 229 8.83 -10.28 1.86
CA ARG A 229 7.94 -9.86 0.76
C ARG A 229 8.01 -8.36 0.56
N ALA A 230 8.02 -7.94 -0.70
CA ALA A 230 8.04 -6.55 -1.13
C ALA A 230 7.66 -6.44 -2.60
N ILE A 231 7.19 -5.28 -3.02
CA ILE A 231 7.07 -4.86 -4.42
C ILE A 231 8.41 -4.23 -4.83
N GLY A 232 8.89 -4.48 -6.06
CA GLY A 232 10.24 -4.09 -6.48
C GLY A 232 11.28 -5.15 -6.11
N ASP A 233 12.46 -4.74 -5.69
CA ASP A 233 13.54 -5.65 -5.31
C ASP A 233 13.85 -6.71 -6.36
N MET A 234 13.92 -6.29 -7.63
CA MET A 234 13.96 -7.19 -8.77
C MET A 234 15.18 -8.10 -8.80
N GLU A 235 16.25 -7.76 -8.08
CA GLU A 235 17.42 -8.64 -7.94
C GLU A 235 17.10 -9.97 -7.25
N PHE A 236 16.08 -10.02 -6.36
CA PHE A 236 15.62 -11.23 -5.68
C PHE A 236 14.55 -12.02 -6.46
N LYS A 237 14.17 -11.54 -7.66
CA LYS A 237 13.06 -12.06 -8.48
C LYS A 237 13.49 -12.56 -9.87
N GLN A 238 14.76 -12.99 -9.99
CA GLN A 238 15.38 -13.32 -11.27
C GLN A 238 15.34 -14.81 -11.65
N ASN A 239 14.78 -15.67 -10.82
CA ASN A 239 14.74 -17.11 -11.11
C ASN A 239 13.64 -17.45 -12.13
N LYS A 240 14.03 -17.59 -13.39
CA LYS A 240 13.11 -17.87 -14.52
C LYS A 240 12.42 -19.24 -14.44
N PHE A 241 12.87 -20.13 -13.58
CA PHE A 241 12.28 -21.46 -13.38
C PHE A 241 11.21 -21.49 -12.29
N LEU A 242 11.05 -20.39 -11.56
CA LEU A 242 10.05 -20.25 -10.51
C LEU A 242 9.00 -19.20 -10.89
N PRO A 243 7.72 -19.45 -10.57
CA PRO A 243 6.71 -18.43 -10.74
C PRO A 243 6.91 -17.26 -9.76
N PRO A 244 6.35 -16.08 -10.04
CA PRO A 244 6.57 -14.87 -9.25
C PRO A 244 6.29 -15.03 -7.73
N GLU A 245 5.30 -15.86 -7.35
CA GLU A 245 4.94 -16.12 -5.96
C GLU A 245 5.96 -16.97 -5.21
N LYS A 246 6.89 -17.63 -5.92
CA LYS A 246 7.90 -18.54 -5.37
C LYS A 246 9.32 -17.97 -5.45
N GLN A 247 9.48 -16.73 -5.84
CA GLN A 247 10.77 -16.04 -5.86
C GLN A 247 11.34 -15.87 -4.44
N ILE A 248 12.61 -15.55 -4.34
CA ILE A 248 13.31 -15.32 -3.04
C ILE A 248 12.56 -14.24 -2.22
N VAL A 249 12.25 -13.10 -2.84
CA VAL A 249 11.30 -12.09 -2.36
C VAL A 249 10.12 -12.08 -3.32
N THR A 250 8.90 -11.86 -2.85
CA THR A 250 7.72 -11.84 -3.68
C THR A 250 6.80 -10.68 -3.36
N ALA A 251 6.15 -10.13 -4.37
CA ALA A 251 5.08 -9.15 -4.20
C ALA A 251 3.73 -9.79 -3.84
N ASN A 252 3.61 -11.13 -3.84
CA ASN A 252 2.35 -11.81 -3.56
C ASN A 252 1.86 -11.51 -2.14
N PRO A 253 0.72 -10.81 -1.96
CA PRO A 253 0.24 -10.43 -0.64
C PRO A 253 -0.49 -11.58 0.05
N ASP A 254 -0.50 -11.55 1.38
CA ASP A 254 -1.55 -12.19 2.15
C ASP A 254 -2.82 -11.35 2.03
N ILE A 255 -3.96 -12.04 1.87
CA ILE A 255 -5.28 -11.40 1.80
C ILE A 255 -6.10 -11.83 3.01
N ASN A 256 -6.62 -10.87 3.73
CA ASN A 256 -7.55 -11.09 4.83
C ASN A 256 -8.86 -10.35 4.55
N ILE A 257 -9.99 -11.02 4.75
CA ILE A 257 -11.33 -10.46 4.54
C ILE A 257 -12.07 -10.52 5.86
N VAL A 258 -12.52 -9.38 6.34
CA VAL A 258 -13.23 -9.22 7.60
C VAL A 258 -14.55 -8.52 7.37
N GLU A 259 -15.63 -9.05 7.96
CA GLU A 259 -16.92 -8.37 8.02
C GLU A 259 -16.93 -7.40 9.20
N LEU A 260 -17.31 -6.17 8.90
CA LEU A 260 -17.49 -5.12 9.90
C LEU A 260 -18.76 -5.38 10.73
N CYS A 261 -18.68 -5.01 11.99
CA CYS A 261 -19.81 -5.00 12.90
C CYS A 261 -19.87 -3.67 13.68
N ASP A 262 -20.97 -3.43 14.42
CA ASP A 262 -21.15 -2.18 15.17
C ASP A 262 -20.14 -1.97 16.31
N GLU A 263 -19.39 -3.00 16.66
CA GLU A 263 -18.32 -2.92 17.66
C GLU A 263 -17.00 -2.41 17.08
N ASP A 264 -16.87 -2.37 15.74
CA ASP A 264 -15.67 -1.87 15.07
C ASP A 264 -15.67 -0.33 15.11
N GLU A 265 -14.55 0.25 15.51
CA GLU A 265 -14.43 1.67 15.76
C GLU A 265 -13.60 2.37 14.68
N PHE A 266 -12.42 1.85 14.43
CA PHE A 266 -11.49 2.37 13.44
C PHE A 266 -10.49 1.31 13.00
N ILE A 267 -9.83 1.54 11.86
CA ILE A 267 -8.61 0.83 11.46
C ILE A 267 -7.43 1.78 11.41
N VAL A 268 -6.25 1.21 11.59
CA VAL A 268 -4.95 1.90 11.43
C VAL A 268 -4.11 1.13 10.43
N LEU A 269 -3.57 1.81 9.44
CA LEU A 269 -2.49 1.32 8.59
C LEU A 269 -1.24 2.14 8.90
N ALA A 270 -0.11 1.50 9.15
CA ALA A 270 1.14 2.20 9.39
C ALA A 270 2.36 1.40 8.93
N CYS A 271 3.47 2.10 8.67
CA CYS A 271 4.79 1.51 8.43
C CYS A 271 5.45 1.03 9.73
N ASP A 272 6.58 0.34 9.62
CA ASP A 272 7.30 -0.19 10.77
C ASP A 272 7.86 0.89 11.70
N GLY A 273 8.10 2.11 11.21
CA GLY A 273 8.48 3.26 12.05
C GLY A 273 7.51 3.55 13.20
N ILE A 274 6.24 3.09 13.10
CA ILE A 274 5.27 3.12 14.19
C ILE A 274 5.27 1.80 14.97
N TRP A 275 5.27 0.66 14.28
CA TRP A 275 5.11 -0.66 14.90
C TRP A 275 6.34 -1.12 15.69
N ASP A 276 7.51 -0.61 15.35
CA ASP A 276 8.74 -0.82 16.13
C ASP A 276 8.72 -0.08 17.48
N CYS A 277 7.92 1.01 17.58
CA CYS A 277 7.83 1.84 18.79
C CYS A 277 6.64 1.45 19.68
N MET A 278 5.54 0.93 19.11
CA MET A 278 4.29 0.67 19.81
C MET A 278 3.70 -0.67 19.38
N SER A 279 3.27 -1.49 20.35
CA SER A 279 2.45 -2.65 20.04
C SER A 279 1.07 -2.22 19.49
N SER A 280 0.37 -3.13 18.82
CA SER A 280 -0.97 -2.85 18.27
C SER A 280 -1.95 -2.36 19.36
N GLN A 281 -1.92 -2.95 20.56
CA GLN A 281 -2.79 -2.52 21.65
C GLN A 281 -2.39 -1.16 22.22
N GLN A 282 -1.08 -0.89 22.41
CA GLN A 282 -0.62 0.42 22.88
C GLN A 282 -1.03 1.54 21.92
N LEU A 283 -0.98 1.29 20.60
CA LEU A 283 -1.43 2.27 19.61
C LEU A 283 -2.94 2.49 19.68
N VAL A 284 -3.74 1.42 19.80
CA VAL A 284 -5.21 1.52 19.95
C VAL A 284 -5.56 2.30 21.22
N ASP A 285 -4.93 1.99 22.36
CA ASP A 285 -5.15 2.72 23.64
C ASP A 285 -4.80 4.21 23.49
N PHE A 286 -3.66 4.51 22.88
CA PHE A 286 -3.23 5.89 22.65
C PHE A 286 -4.21 6.67 21.75
N ILE A 287 -4.72 6.03 20.69
CA ILE A 287 -5.72 6.65 19.81
C ILE A 287 -7.01 6.92 20.61
N HIS A 288 -7.48 5.99 21.43
CA HIS A 288 -8.67 6.18 22.26
C HIS A 288 -8.56 7.36 23.22
N GLU A 289 -7.39 7.57 23.82
CA GLU A 289 -7.14 8.71 24.70
C GLU A 289 -7.26 10.06 23.98
N HIS A 290 -6.98 10.10 22.67
CA HIS A 290 -6.86 11.34 21.91
C HIS A 290 -7.99 11.60 20.91
N ILE A 291 -8.65 10.57 20.39
CA ILE A 291 -9.58 10.68 19.26
C ILE A 291 -10.79 11.60 19.52
N ASN A 292 -11.22 11.74 20.77
CA ASN A 292 -12.34 12.60 21.16
C ASN A 292 -11.88 14.00 21.58
N ASN A 293 -10.59 14.21 21.80
CA ASN A 293 -10.01 15.46 22.28
C ASN A 293 -9.41 16.31 21.16
N GLU A 294 -9.16 15.70 19.99
CA GLU A 294 -8.57 16.39 18.85
C GLU A 294 -9.60 16.88 17.85
N THR A 295 -9.26 17.96 17.16
CA THR A 295 -10.13 18.58 16.14
C THR A 295 -10.20 17.77 14.85
N SER A 296 -9.18 16.94 14.58
CA SER A 296 -9.10 16.12 13.37
C SER A 296 -8.39 14.79 13.64
N LEU A 297 -8.64 13.79 12.78
CA LEU A 297 -7.96 12.51 12.89
C LEU A 297 -6.47 12.61 12.54
N SER A 298 -6.10 13.54 11.65
CA SER A 298 -4.68 13.79 11.36
C SER A 298 -3.92 14.30 12.57
N ALA A 299 -4.54 15.13 13.42
CA ALA A 299 -3.91 15.59 14.65
C ALA A 299 -3.65 14.43 15.65
N VAL A 300 -4.52 13.42 15.67
CA VAL A 300 -4.25 12.17 16.40
C VAL A 300 -3.04 11.44 15.82
N CYS A 301 -2.97 11.31 14.49
CA CYS A 301 -1.82 10.71 13.82
C CYS A 301 -0.52 11.47 14.14
N GLU A 302 -0.52 12.80 14.07
CA GLU A 302 0.64 13.63 14.41
C GLU A 302 1.16 13.38 15.83
N LYS A 303 0.26 13.23 16.81
CA LYS A 303 0.64 12.89 18.19
C LYS A 303 1.28 11.49 18.29
N VAL A 304 0.81 10.52 17.50
CA VAL A 304 1.43 9.20 17.44
C VAL A 304 2.86 9.31 16.88
N LEU A 305 3.06 10.07 15.79
CA LEU A 305 4.38 10.29 15.22
C LEU A 305 5.33 10.96 16.23
N ASP A 306 4.85 12.00 16.93
CA ASP A 306 5.64 12.67 17.97
C ASP A 306 5.99 11.73 19.15
N LYS A 307 5.07 10.84 19.50
CA LYS A 307 5.29 9.84 20.56
C LYS A 307 6.33 8.79 20.17
N CYS A 308 6.35 8.41 18.90
CA CYS A 308 7.29 7.41 18.36
C CYS A 308 8.68 7.99 18.09
N LEU A 309 8.79 9.31 17.85
CA LEU A 309 10.07 9.94 17.50
C LEU A 309 11.09 9.79 18.62
N ALA A 310 12.21 9.17 18.33
CA ALA A 310 13.30 9.01 19.28
C ALA A 310 13.94 10.36 19.63
N PRO A 311 14.35 10.58 20.89
CA PRO A 311 15.08 11.78 21.28
C PRO A 311 16.53 11.81 20.74
N SER A 312 17.05 10.66 20.33
CA SER A 312 18.38 10.51 19.72
C SER A 312 18.47 9.22 18.90
N THR A 313 19.50 9.12 18.08
CA THR A 313 19.72 7.95 17.18
C THR A 313 20.41 6.77 17.83
N LEU A 314 20.71 6.82 19.13
CA LEU A 314 21.53 5.80 19.82
C LEU A 314 20.82 4.45 19.97
N GLY A 315 19.48 4.43 20.09
CA GLY A 315 18.69 3.20 20.29
C GLY A 315 18.21 2.54 19.00
N GLY A 316 18.13 3.28 17.91
CA GLY A 316 17.61 2.80 16.64
C GLY A 316 16.07 2.85 16.53
N GLU A 317 15.32 2.49 17.57
CA GLU A 317 13.87 2.60 17.61
C GLU A 317 13.44 4.08 17.54
N GLY A 318 12.36 4.38 16.79
CA GLY A 318 11.87 5.74 16.59
C GLY A 318 12.75 6.63 15.72
N CYS A 319 13.69 6.03 14.97
CA CYS A 319 14.59 6.73 14.06
C CYS A 319 14.21 6.61 12.59
N ASP A 320 13.12 5.91 12.27
CA ASP A 320 12.70 5.68 10.89
C ASP A 320 11.78 6.77 10.33
N ASN A 321 11.47 6.67 9.04
CA ASN A 321 10.33 7.34 8.46
C ASN A 321 9.06 6.83 9.15
N MET A 322 8.07 7.68 9.30
CA MET A 322 6.83 7.38 9.97
C MET A 322 5.64 7.79 9.11
N THR A 323 4.80 6.84 8.78
CA THR A 323 3.56 7.09 8.03
C THR A 323 2.42 6.29 8.63
N MET A 324 1.29 6.96 8.89
CA MET A 324 0.12 6.38 9.51
C MET A 324 -1.16 6.93 8.88
N ILE A 325 -2.14 6.05 8.66
CA ILE A 325 -3.51 6.38 8.26
C ILE A 325 -4.46 5.83 9.32
N LEU A 326 -5.29 6.69 9.88
CA LEU A 326 -6.37 6.36 10.81
C LEU A 326 -7.70 6.53 10.10
N VAL A 327 -8.49 5.45 9.98
CA VAL A 327 -9.82 5.46 9.35
C VAL A 327 -10.87 5.10 10.39
N GLN A 328 -11.75 6.03 10.71
CA GLN A 328 -12.84 5.85 11.67
C GLN A 328 -14.15 5.59 10.94
N PHE A 329 -14.89 4.58 11.40
CA PHE A 329 -16.20 4.25 10.85
C PHE A 329 -17.29 5.13 11.42
N LYS A 330 -18.17 5.65 10.56
CA LYS A 330 -19.41 6.31 10.96
C LYS A 330 -20.46 5.25 11.29
N LYS A 331 -21.26 5.49 12.32
CA LYS A 331 -22.29 4.56 12.79
C LYS A 331 -23.68 4.98 12.29
N PRO A 332 -24.61 4.05 12.07
CA PRO A 332 -24.44 2.58 12.17
C PRO A 332 -23.68 2.00 10.99
N ILE A 333 -23.00 0.86 11.19
CA ILE A 333 -22.39 0.11 10.09
C ILE A 333 -23.49 -0.72 9.42
N PRO A 334 -23.69 -0.62 8.08
CA PRO A 334 -24.72 -1.38 7.39
C PRO A 334 -24.54 -2.89 7.58
N SER A 335 -25.60 -3.60 8.04
CA SER A 335 -25.59 -5.06 8.11
C SER A 335 -25.70 -5.68 6.71
N SER A 336 -25.18 -6.91 6.55
CA SER A 336 -25.23 -7.66 5.28
C SER A 336 -26.66 -7.85 4.74
N ASP A 337 -27.66 -7.85 5.60
CA ASP A 337 -29.09 -8.07 5.23
C ASP A 337 -29.72 -6.85 4.58
N ALA A 338 -29.23 -5.64 4.85
CA ALA A 338 -29.76 -4.39 4.29
C ALA A 338 -29.36 -4.17 2.81
N VAL A 339 -28.30 -4.80 2.33
CA VAL A 339 -27.81 -4.64 0.95
C VAL A 339 -28.63 -5.46 -0.05
N THR A 340 -29.31 -6.53 0.40
CA THR A 340 -30.09 -7.42 -0.46
C THR A 340 -31.47 -6.85 -0.78
N GLU A 341 -32.03 -5.96 0.05
CA GLU A 341 -33.38 -5.40 -0.16
C GLU A 341 -33.42 -4.24 -1.19
N GLN A 342 -32.31 -3.53 -1.40
CA GLN A 342 -32.28 -2.43 -2.36
C GLN A 342 -32.11 -2.87 -3.82
N SER A 343 -31.66 -4.09 -4.08
CA SER A 343 -31.51 -4.63 -5.44
C SER A 343 -32.78 -5.28 -5.99
N SER A 344 -33.85 -5.45 -5.18
CA SER A 344 -35.10 -6.10 -5.57
C SER A 344 -36.26 -5.15 -5.88
N GLN A 345 -36.08 -3.82 -5.77
CA GLN A 345 -37.16 -2.85 -5.97
C GLN A 345 -37.15 -2.09 -7.30
N SER A 346 -36.34 -2.45 -8.27
CA SER A 346 -36.29 -1.80 -9.59
C SER A 346 -36.66 -2.72 -10.74
N THR A 347 -37.89 -3.24 -10.76
CA THR A 347 -38.53 -3.74 -11.98
C THR A 347 -39.80 -2.94 -12.21
N PRO A 348 -39.91 -2.13 -13.25
CA PRO A 348 -41.19 -1.53 -13.59
C PRO A 348 -42.09 -2.57 -14.28
N GLU A 349 -43.26 -2.79 -13.70
CA GLU A 349 -44.35 -3.48 -14.36
C GLU A 349 -44.72 -2.76 -15.67
N SER A 350 -44.55 -3.43 -16.78
CA SER A 350 -45.08 -2.99 -18.06
C SER A 350 -46.57 -3.41 -18.15
N GLU A 351 -47.48 -2.50 -17.93
CA GLU A 351 -48.87 -2.67 -18.28
C GLU A 351 -49.03 -2.79 -19.81
N SER A 352 -49.48 -3.96 -20.25
CA SER A 352 -49.98 -4.17 -21.58
C SER A 352 -51.46 -3.73 -21.61
N GLN A 353 -51.72 -2.60 -22.22
CA GLN A 353 -53.09 -2.26 -22.65
C GLN A 353 -53.36 -2.88 -24.03
N SER A 354 -54.27 -3.85 -24.06
CA SER A 354 -54.95 -4.31 -25.23
C SER A 354 -56.07 -3.31 -25.57
N ALA A 355 -56.09 -2.80 -26.78
CA ALA A 355 -57.23 -2.07 -27.36
C ALA A 355 -57.76 -2.85 -28.57
N ASP A 356 -59.09 -2.99 -28.60
CA ASP A 356 -59.92 -3.54 -29.67
C ASP A 356 -59.71 -2.89 -31.05
#